data_bef71bdf0d37c9ed737ebee24be3c782
#
_entry.id   bef71bdf0d37c9ed737ebee24be3c782
#
_cell.length_a   1.000
_cell.length_b   1.000
_cell.length_c   1.000
_cell.angle_alpha   90.00
_cell.angle_beta   90.00
_cell.angle_gamma   90.00
#
_symmetry.space_group_name_H-M   'P 1'
#
loop_
_entity.id
_entity.type
_entity.pdbx_description
1 polymer ?
#
loop_
_entity_poly.entity_id
_entity_poly.type
_entity_poly.pdbx_seq_one_letter_code
_entity_poly.pdbx_strand_id
1 'polypeptide(L)'
;MKQTENQTPRERFQQKNFMLGVNYWPRKTGVQMWRKFDAAEIDAEFAQIREMGMDTVRVFPLWDDFQPIYELPSCGNVPRSIGMRHDWNISPEVNPSMIDPAMFEKFDKVVELAGKHQLKLIVALLTAWMSGTLFNPSWKNGRNLFSHPFMLKYQMLYCRAFAARYADRPEILAWEYGNEQNCADSCASPETAWVWLHALAAEMRLSDPATSIGSGMHGLRSIPSDAHPWGIADNADAVDFLT
;
A
#
# COMPACT_ATOMS: atom_id res chain seq x y z
N MET A 1 -25.05 -9.02 20.85
CA MET A 1 -24.31 -8.97 19.60
C MET A 1 -25.23 -8.55 18.46
N LYS A 2 -25.64 -7.26 18.35
CA LYS A 2 -26.47 -6.72 17.25
C LYS A 2 -26.27 -5.22 17.02
N GLN A 3 -25.06 -4.67 17.21
CA GLN A 3 -24.79 -3.24 17.02
C GLN A 3 -23.69 -2.93 15.98
N THR A 4 -23.20 -3.92 15.22
CA THR A 4 -22.05 -3.71 14.32
C THR A 4 -22.42 -3.47 12.85
N GLU A 5 -23.69 -3.59 12.47
CA GLU A 5 -24.09 -3.55 11.06
C GLU A 5 -24.18 -2.15 10.42
N ASN A 6 -24.17 -1.06 11.22
CA ASN A 6 -24.31 0.32 10.70
C ASN A 6 -23.12 1.25 10.98
N GLN A 7 -21.97 0.71 11.41
CA GLN A 7 -20.81 1.55 11.73
C GLN A 7 -19.92 1.76 10.52
N THR A 8 -19.49 3.01 10.33
CA THR A 8 -18.47 3.36 9.33
C THR A 8 -17.11 2.72 9.67
N PRO A 9 -16.20 2.55 8.69
CA PRO A 9 -14.84 2.09 8.95
C PRO A 9 -14.13 2.91 10.04
N ARG A 10 -14.32 4.23 10.02
CA ARG A 10 -13.77 5.17 11.02
C ARG A 10 -14.28 4.87 12.43
N GLU A 11 -15.60 4.70 12.59
CA GLU A 11 -16.19 4.39 13.90
C GLU A 11 -15.74 3.04 14.42
N ARG A 12 -15.62 2.04 13.55
CA ARG A 12 -15.09 0.72 13.91
C ARG A 12 -13.63 0.78 14.36
N PHE A 13 -12.81 1.58 13.70
CA PHE A 13 -11.41 1.79 14.08
C PHE A 13 -11.29 2.50 15.43
N GLN A 14 -12.09 3.54 15.65
CA GLN A 14 -12.11 4.32 16.90
C GLN A 14 -12.57 3.52 18.14
N GLN A 15 -13.35 2.45 17.94
CA GLN A 15 -13.78 1.57 19.03
C GLN A 15 -12.73 0.52 19.45
N LYS A 16 -11.63 0.43 18.72
CA LYS A 16 -10.53 -0.43 19.12
C LYS A 16 -9.90 0.06 20.40
N ASN A 17 -9.60 -0.87 21.29
CA ASN A 17 -8.73 -0.61 22.44
C ASN A 17 -7.36 -0.14 21.94
N PHE A 18 -6.54 0.37 22.85
CA PHE A 18 -5.15 0.68 22.55
C PHE A 18 -4.47 -0.50 21.84
N MET A 19 -3.88 -0.24 20.69
CA MET A 19 -3.16 -1.24 19.90
C MET A 19 -1.66 -0.99 20.03
N LEU A 20 -0.91 -2.05 20.29
CA LEU A 20 0.55 -1.99 20.34
C LEU A 20 1.10 -2.72 19.11
N GLY A 21 1.84 -2.01 18.28
CA GLY A 21 2.34 -2.57 17.03
C GLY A 21 3.77 -2.20 16.70
N VAL A 22 4.28 -2.81 15.64
CA VAL A 22 5.63 -2.61 15.14
C VAL A 22 5.65 -2.54 13.62
N ASN A 23 6.54 -1.69 13.05
CA ASN A 23 6.92 -1.79 11.67
C ASN A 23 7.73 -3.07 11.46
N TYR A 24 7.37 -3.88 10.47
CA TYR A 24 7.97 -5.18 10.28
C TYR A 24 8.79 -5.29 9.00
N TRP A 25 10.02 -5.68 9.19
CA TRP A 25 10.92 -6.22 8.19
C TRP A 25 11.62 -7.43 8.80
N PRO A 26 11.70 -8.59 8.09
CA PRO A 26 12.41 -9.75 8.60
C PRO A 26 13.87 -9.43 8.89
N ARG A 27 14.40 -9.94 9.99
CA ARG A 27 15.74 -9.62 10.47
C ARG A 27 16.85 -9.95 9.47
N LYS A 28 16.70 -11.06 8.71
CA LYS A 28 17.73 -11.49 7.77
C LYS A 28 17.66 -10.78 6.43
N THR A 29 16.46 -10.48 5.95
CA THR A 29 16.25 -10.00 4.58
C THR A 29 15.88 -8.52 4.49
N GLY A 30 15.34 -7.94 5.57
CA GLY A 30 14.94 -6.54 5.61
C GLY A 30 13.99 -6.20 4.45
N VAL A 31 14.28 -5.11 3.75
CA VAL A 31 13.49 -4.64 2.59
C VAL A 31 13.48 -5.61 1.39
N GLN A 32 14.34 -6.63 1.39
CA GLN A 32 14.36 -7.64 0.34
C GLN A 32 13.41 -8.82 0.62
N MET A 33 12.56 -8.73 1.65
CA MET A 33 11.72 -9.85 2.11
C MET A 33 10.87 -10.47 1.01
N TRP A 34 10.35 -9.68 0.08
CA TRP A 34 9.48 -10.17 -0.99
C TRP A 34 10.26 -10.95 -2.07
N ARG A 35 11.49 -10.53 -2.35
CA ARG A 35 12.40 -11.21 -3.29
C ARG A 35 13.06 -12.43 -2.68
N LYS A 36 13.34 -12.40 -1.37
CA LYS A 36 13.97 -13.47 -0.59
C LYS A 36 13.02 -13.99 0.49
N PHE A 37 11.83 -14.38 0.05
CA PHE A 37 10.74 -14.74 0.95
C PHE A 37 11.05 -16.01 1.74
N ASP A 38 10.99 -15.91 3.07
CA ASP A 38 11.16 -17.02 4.01
C ASP A 38 9.99 -17.05 4.99
N ALA A 39 9.00 -17.89 4.71
CA ALA A 39 7.81 -18.03 5.53
C ALA A 39 8.13 -18.56 6.95
N ALA A 40 9.18 -19.35 7.10
CA ALA A 40 9.56 -19.89 8.41
C ALA A 40 10.19 -18.82 9.32
N GLU A 41 10.97 -17.90 8.74
CA GLU A 41 11.47 -16.71 9.46
C GLU A 41 10.31 -15.83 9.92
N ILE A 42 9.39 -15.50 9.00
CA ILE A 42 8.22 -14.65 9.32
C ILE A 42 7.35 -15.31 10.41
N ASP A 43 7.11 -16.61 10.33
CA ASP A 43 6.34 -17.36 11.32
C ASP A 43 6.95 -17.26 12.73
N ALA A 44 8.27 -17.47 12.82
CA ALA A 44 9.00 -17.38 14.07
C ALA A 44 9.00 -15.96 14.65
N GLU A 45 9.18 -14.95 13.80
CA GLU A 45 9.21 -13.54 14.22
C GLU A 45 7.82 -13.03 14.62
N PHE A 46 6.74 -13.45 13.93
CA PHE A 46 5.37 -13.14 14.32
C PHE A 46 5.00 -13.76 15.67
N ALA A 47 5.48 -14.99 15.96
CA ALA A 47 5.34 -15.59 17.28
C ALA A 47 6.02 -14.74 18.35
N GLN A 48 7.25 -14.27 18.13
CA GLN A 48 7.98 -13.40 19.05
C GLN A 48 7.28 -12.06 19.27
N ILE A 49 6.81 -11.42 18.20
CA ILE A 49 6.05 -10.15 18.27
C ILE A 49 4.80 -10.34 19.16
N ARG A 50 4.09 -11.44 18.97
CA ARG A 50 2.92 -11.76 19.81
C ARG A 50 3.29 -12.02 21.27
N GLU A 51 4.37 -12.76 21.52
CA GLU A 51 4.89 -13.06 22.87
C GLU A 51 5.30 -11.77 23.60
N MET A 52 5.82 -10.76 22.88
CA MET A 52 6.12 -9.44 23.43
C MET A 52 4.87 -8.60 23.79
N GLY A 53 3.67 -9.13 23.58
CA GLY A 53 2.41 -8.47 23.88
C GLY A 53 1.90 -7.54 22.78
N MET A 54 2.50 -7.54 21.62
CA MET A 54 2.02 -6.77 20.47
C MET A 54 0.86 -7.50 19.78
N ASP A 55 -0.04 -6.72 19.19
CA ASP A 55 -1.23 -7.23 18.50
C ASP A 55 -1.31 -6.77 17.03
N THR A 56 -0.44 -5.87 16.61
CA THR A 56 -0.49 -5.25 15.30
C THR A 56 0.90 -5.20 14.65
N VAL A 57 0.94 -5.51 13.36
CA VAL A 57 2.15 -5.46 12.54
C VAL A 57 1.90 -4.59 11.32
N ARG A 58 2.74 -3.59 11.08
CA ARG A 58 2.68 -2.78 9.87
C ARG A 58 3.62 -3.33 8.83
N VAL A 59 3.08 -3.74 7.68
CA VAL A 59 3.80 -4.43 6.60
C VAL A 59 3.82 -3.58 5.31
N PHE A 60 4.83 -3.80 4.47
CA PHE A 60 5.17 -2.95 3.33
C PHE A 60 5.33 -3.78 2.06
N PRO A 61 4.28 -4.05 1.29
CA PRO A 61 4.39 -4.65 -0.03
C PRO A 61 5.02 -3.63 -0.99
N LEU A 62 6.33 -3.78 -1.27
CA LEU A 62 7.06 -2.83 -2.12
C LEU A 62 6.49 -2.80 -3.54
N TRP A 63 6.12 -1.65 -4.00
CA TRP A 63 5.39 -1.46 -5.25
C TRP A 63 6.10 -2.04 -6.47
N ASP A 64 7.43 -1.81 -6.63
CA ASP A 64 8.21 -2.37 -7.76
C ASP A 64 8.34 -3.90 -7.73
N ASP A 65 8.24 -4.52 -6.54
CA ASP A 65 8.26 -5.98 -6.40
C ASP A 65 6.92 -6.60 -6.79
N PHE A 66 5.82 -6.00 -6.36
CA PHE A 66 4.48 -6.51 -6.61
C PHE A 66 3.94 -6.17 -8.00
N GLN A 67 4.35 -5.05 -8.57
CA GLN A 67 3.90 -4.58 -9.88
C GLN A 67 5.12 -4.32 -10.79
N PRO A 68 5.85 -5.37 -11.19
CA PRO A 68 7.11 -5.27 -11.93
C PRO A 68 6.88 -4.97 -13.41
N ILE A 69 6.34 -3.80 -13.72
CA ILE A 69 6.04 -3.37 -15.09
C ILE A 69 7.33 -3.18 -15.89
N TYR A 70 7.28 -3.60 -17.13
CA TYR A 70 8.31 -3.36 -18.12
C TYR A 70 7.70 -2.77 -19.39
N GLU A 71 8.33 -1.73 -19.91
CA GLU A 71 7.87 -1.03 -21.10
C GLU A 71 8.90 -1.11 -22.22
N LEU A 72 8.45 -1.47 -23.42
CA LEU A 72 9.19 -1.23 -24.64
C LEU A 72 8.62 0.03 -25.32
N PRO A 73 9.45 1.05 -25.54
CA PRO A 73 9.00 2.26 -26.21
C PRO A 73 8.57 1.94 -27.64
N SER A 74 7.66 2.76 -28.17
CA SER A 74 7.30 2.68 -29.59
C SER A 74 8.50 3.03 -30.47
N CYS A 75 8.62 2.34 -31.60
CA CYS A 75 9.60 2.64 -32.63
C CYS A 75 8.92 2.65 -33.99
N GLY A 76 8.96 3.77 -34.70
CA GLY A 76 8.25 3.95 -35.97
C GLY A 76 6.74 3.73 -35.79
N ASN A 77 6.18 2.76 -36.53
CA ASN A 77 4.77 2.39 -36.47
C ASN A 77 4.44 1.30 -35.44
N VAL A 78 5.41 0.84 -34.66
CA VAL A 78 5.19 -0.17 -33.62
C VAL A 78 4.70 0.51 -32.35
N PRO A 79 3.52 0.15 -31.82
CA PRO A 79 3.01 0.72 -30.59
C PRO A 79 3.90 0.38 -29.39
N ARG A 80 3.84 1.22 -28.36
CA ARG A 80 4.43 0.90 -27.05
C ARG A 80 3.82 -0.38 -26.50
N SER A 81 4.67 -1.34 -26.13
CA SER A 81 4.26 -2.58 -25.48
C SER A 81 4.53 -2.53 -23.98
N ILE A 82 3.60 -3.08 -23.21
CA ILE A 82 3.69 -3.18 -21.75
C ILE A 82 3.55 -4.64 -21.37
N GLY A 83 4.46 -5.12 -20.54
CA GLY A 83 4.45 -6.48 -20.02
C GLY A 83 4.98 -6.54 -18.59
N MET A 84 5.00 -7.72 -18.01
CA MET A 84 5.63 -7.95 -16.72
C MET A 84 7.12 -8.29 -16.92
N ARG A 85 8.00 -7.77 -16.06
CA ARG A 85 9.47 -7.84 -16.25
C ARG A 85 10.01 -9.26 -16.42
N HIS A 86 9.44 -10.22 -15.70
CA HIS A 86 9.90 -11.61 -15.71
C HIS A 86 9.00 -12.55 -16.53
N ASP A 87 7.84 -12.11 -16.96
CA ASP A 87 6.96 -12.84 -17.88
C ASP A 87 6.27 -11.87 -18.84
N TRP A 88 6.80 -11.80 -20.03
CA TRP A 88 6.34 -10.91 -21.09
C TRP A 88 4.96 -11.25 -21.64
N ASN A 89 4.47 -12.48 -21.39
CA ASN A 89 3.12 -12.88 -21.78
C ASN A 89 2.04 -12.28 -20.87
N ILE A 90 2.43 -11.77 -19.71
CA ILE A 90 1.51 -11.08 -18.80
C ILE A 90 1.45 -9.62 -19.21
N SER A 91 0.48 -9.29 -20.05
CA SER A 91 0.18 -7.93 -20.49
C SER A 91 -1.03 -7.35 -19.72
N PRO A 92 -1.32 -6.04 -19.85
CA PRO A 92 -2.51 -5.44 -19.23
C PRO A 92 -3.84 -6.03 -19.69
N GLU A 93 -3.90 -6.68 -20.85
CA GLU A 93 -5.08 -7.38 -21.37
C GLU A 93 -5.33 -8.69 -20.62
N VAL A 94 -4.26 -9.35 -20.16
CA VAL A 94 -4.31 -10.62 -19.41
C VAL A 94 -4.44 -10.34 -17.91
N ASN A 95 -3.67 -9.40 -17.40
CA ASN A 95 -3.67 -9.00 -16.00
C ASN A 95 -3.74 -7.47 -15.90
N PRO A 96 -4.95 -6.88 -15.85
CA PRO A 96 -5.09 -5.41 -15.84
C PRO A 96 -4.38 -4.71 -14.68
N SER A 97 -4.27 -5.35 -13.54
CA SER A 97 -3.56 -4.81 -12.38
C SER A 97 -2.04 -4.82 -12.55
N MET A 98 -1.52 -5.68 -13.40
CA MET A 98 -0.08 -5.94 -13.54
C MET A 98 0.61 -6.33 -12.23
N ILE A 99 -0.13 -6.86 -11.26
CA ILE A 99 0.45 -7.41 -10.04
C ILE A 99 0.91 -8.84 -10.32
N ASP A 100 2.12 -9.14 -9.90
CA ASP A 100 2.70 -10.48 -10.00
C ASP A 100 1.91 -11.46 -9.10
N PRO A 101 1.28 -12.50 -9.67
CA PRO A 101 0.56 -13.49 -8.89
C PRO A 101 1.42 -14.17 -7.80
N ALA A 102 2.70 -14.41 -8.08
CA ALA A 102 3.62 -15.01 -7.12
C ALA A 102 3.88 -14.09 -5.90
N MET A 103 3.79 -12.77 -6.06
CA MET A 103 3.87 -11.84 -4.93
C MET A 103 2.61 -11.86 -4.09
N PHE A 104 1.43 -12.01 -4.72
CA PHE A 104 0.21 -12.22 -3.98
C PHE A 104 0.20 -13.53 -3.18
N GLU A 105 0.73 -14.63 -3.73
CA GLU A 105 0.88 -15.88 -2.97
C GLU A 105 1.75 -15.71 -1.72
N LYS A 106 2.83 -14.93 -1.81
CA LYS A 106 3.66 -14.59 -0.65
C LYS A 106 2.91 -13.73 0.37
N PHE A 107 2.13 -12.74 -0.10
CA PHE A 107 1.34 -11.90 0.79
C PHE A 107 0.18 -12.68 1.44
N ASP A 108 -0.46 -13.61 0.71
CA ASP A 108 -1.44 -14.55 1.27
C ASP A 108 -0.85 -15.31 2.46
N LYS A 109 0.41 -15.76 2.32
CA LYS A 109 1.13 -16.45 3.40
C LYS A 109 1.39 -15.54 4.61
N VAL A 110 1.73 -14.27 4.38
CA VAL A 110 1.88 -13.30 5.49
C VAL A 110 0.55 -13.09 6.22
N VAL A 111 -0.57 -12.98 5.48
CA VAL A 111 -1.91 -12.84 6.07
C VAL A 111 -2.30 -14.10 6.87
N GLU A 112 -2.03 -15.30 6.33
CA GLU A 112 -2.25 -16.57 7.05
C GLU A 112 -1.44 -16.63 8.36
N LEU A 113 -0.16 -16.25 8.31
CA LEU A 113 0.70 -16.24 9.49
C LEU A 113 0.27 -15.20 10.53
N ALA A 114 -0.20 -14.03 10.10
CA ALA A 114 -0.80 -13.05 11.00
C ALA A 114 -2.01 -13.63 11.73
N GLY A 115 -2.91 -14.30 11.01
CA GLY A 115 -4.06 -15.00 11.60
C GLY A 115 -3.65 -16.09 12.60
N LYS A 116 -2.65 -16.90 12.25
CA LYS A 116 -2.10 -17.95 13.12
C LYS A 116 -1.62 -17.39 14.47
N HIS A 117 -0.96 -16.24 14.46
CA HIS A 117 -0.42 -15.60 15.66
C HIS A 117 -1.36 -14.54 16.26
N GLN A 118 -2.61 -14.44 15.79
CA GLN A 118 -3.60 -13.47 16.26
C GLN A 118 -3.10 -12.01 16.16
N LEU A 119 -2.33 -11.72 15.14
CA LEU A 119 -1.86 -10.37 14.80
C LEU A 119 -2.80 -9.74 13.77
N LYS A 120 -2.86 -8.41 13.80
CA LYS A 120 -3.53 -7.59 12.78
C LYS A 120 -2.49 -6.92 11.90
N LEU A 121 -2.84 -6.71 10.65
CA LEU A 121 -1.97 -6.07 9.66
C LEU A 121 -2.47 -4.68 9.32
N ILE A 122 -1.59 -3.69 9.41
CA ILE A 122 -1.70 -2.41 8.73
C ILE A 122 -0.84 -2.52 7.47
N VAL A 123 -1.41 -2.31 6.31
CA VAL A 123 -0.73 -2.54 5.03
C VAL A 123 -0.43 -1.21 4.36
N ALA A 124 0.85 -0.83 4.37
CA ALA A 124 1.34 0.39 3.71
C ALA A 124 1.61 0.12 2.23
N LEU A 125 0.63 0.38 1.37
CA LEU A 125 0.57 -0.10 -0.02
C LEU A 125 1.66 0.48 -0.92
N LEU A 126 1.72 1.81 -1.05
CA LEU A 126 2.66 2.48 -1.96
C LEU A 126 3.83 3.03 -1.15
N THR A 127 4.60 2.16 -0.51
CA THR A 127 5.79 2.58 0.25
C THR A 127 6.78 3.28 -0.65
N ALA A 128 7.05 4.56 -0.38
CA ALA A 128 7.92 5.39 -1.20
C ALA A 128 9.25 5.70 -0.53
N TRP A 129 9.22 6.26 0.67
CA TRP A 129 10.41 6.58 1.44
C TRP A 129 10.45 5.73 2.72
N MET A 130 11.62 5.17 3.01
CA MET A 130 11.83 4.40 4.23
C MET A 130 13.29 4.48 4.63
N SER A 131 13.57 4.96 5.84
CA SER A 131 14.94 4.95 6.44
C SER A 131 16.00 5.53 5.50
N GLY A 132 15.71 6.65 4.84
CA GLY A 132 16.63 7.32 3.93
C GLY A 132 16.74 6.70 2.53
N THR A 133 15.89 5.72 2.20
CA THR A 133 15.88 5.08 0.87
C THR A 133 14.55 5.31 0.17
N LEU A 134 14.63 5.59 -1.12
CA LEU A 134 13.47 5.81 -1.99
C LEU A 134 13.15 4.52 -2.75
N PHE A 135 11.92 4.03 -2.61
CA PHE A 135 11.41 2.77 -3.22
C PHE A 135 10.48 3.01 -4.40
N ASN A 136 10.67 4.10 -5.14
CA ASN A 136 9.90 4.33 -6.35
C ASN A 136 10.12 3.20 -7.36
N PRO A 137 9.09 2.79 -8.12
CA PRO A 137 9.24 1.70 -9.07
C PRO A 137 10.21 2.07 -10.20
N SER A 138 11.01 1.09 -10.62
CA SER A 138 12.04 1.26 -11.65
C SER A 138 11.45 1.72 -12.99
N TRP A 139 10.20 1.39 -13.28
CA TRP A 139 9.45 1.77 -14.49
C TRP A 139 8.79 3.16 -14.40
N LYS A 140 9.03 3.92 -13.33
CA LYS A 140 8.58 5.33 -13.20
C LYS A 140 9.06 6.19 -14.37
N ASN A 141 10.30 5.98 -14.85
CA ASN A 141 10.88 6.63 -16.04
C ASN A 141 10.69 8.16 -16.05
N GLY A 142 10.98 8.83 -14.92
CA GLY A 142 10.86 10.29 -14.79
C GLY A 142 9.43 10.83 -14.70
N ARG A 143 8.40 9.98 -14.74
CA ARG A 143 6.99 10.39 -14.59
C ARG A 143 6.70 10.80 -13.15
N ASN A 144 5.92 11.87 -13.01
CA ASN A 144 5.51 12.31 -11.67
C ASN A 144 4.45 11.36 -11.09
N LEU A 145 4.62 10.98 -9.82
CA LEU A 145 3.76 10.00 -9.15
C LEU A 145 2.34 10.52 -8.92
N PHE A 146 2.17 11.81 -8.69
CA PHE A 146 0.91 12.41 -8.27
C PHE A 146 0.06 12.95 -9.41
N SER A 147 0.64 13.15 -10.60
CA SER A 147 -0.04 13.81 -11.71
C SER A 147 0.03 13.08 -13.04
N HIS A 148 1.04 12.21 -13.25
CA HIS A 148 1.16 11.56 -14.57
C HIS A 148 0.12 10.43 -14.73
N PRO A 149 -0.74 10.45 -15.79
CA PRO A 149 -1.86 9.51 -15.93
C PRO A 149 -1.46 8.03 -15.88
N PHE A 150 -0.29 7.68 -16.43
CA PHE A 150 0.24 6.32 -16.37
C PHE A 150 0.53 5.88 -14.93
N MET A 151 1.15 6.75 -14.13
CA MET A 151 1.45 6.46 -12.73
C MET A 151 0.16 6.35 -11.91
N LEU A 152 -0.77 7.27 -12.09
CA LEU A 152 -2.08 7.26 -11.42
C LEU A 152 -2.84 5.97 -11.74
N LYS A 153 -2.93 5.59 -13.02
CA LYS A 153 -3.60 4.35 -13.44
C LYS A 153 -3.09 3.14 -12.66
N TYR A 154 -1.77 2.95 -12.61
CA TYR A 154 -1.22 1.74 -11.98
C TYR A 154 -1.23 1.78 -10.47
N GLN A 155 -1.17 2.95 -9.84
CA GLN A 155 -1.43 3.10 -8.41
C GLN A 155 -2.88 2.73 -8.05
N MET A 156 -3.85 3.24 -8.80
CA MET A 156 -5.27 2.93 -8.61
C MET A 156 -5.53 1.42 -8.76
N LEU A 157 -5.00 0.80 -9.82
CA LEU A 157 -5.14 -0.64 -10.05
C LEU A 157 -4.45 -1.47 -8.96
N TYR A 158 -3.31 -1.01 -8.45
CA TYR A 158 -2.59 -1.64 -7.34
C TYR A 158 -3.43 -1.62 -6.05
N CYS A 159 -3.90 -0.46 -5.64
CA CYS A 159 -4.74 -0.30 -4.45
C CYS A 159 -6.04 -1.10 -4.56
N ARG A 160 -6.72 -1.04 -5.71
CA ARG A 160 -7.94 -1.83 -5.99
C ARG A 160 -7.68 -3.31 -5.84
N ALA A 161 -6.60 -3.84 -6.42
CA ALA A 161 -6.32 -5.26 -6.42
C ALA A 161 -6.03 -5.80 -5.01
N PHE A 162 -5.29 -5.05 -4.18
CA PHE A 162 -5.08 -5.40 -2.78
C PHE A 162 -6.38 -5.34 -1.99
N ALA A 163 -7.11 -4.24 -2.07
CA ALA A 163 -8.37 -4.08 -1.36
C ALA A 163 -9.37 -5.18 -1.73
N ALA A 164 -9.54 -5.46 -3.03
CA ALA A 164 -10.46 -6.51 -3.50
C ALA A 164 -10.07 -7.92 -3.05
N ARG A 165 -8.75 -8.23 -3.04
CA ARG A 165 -8.28 -9.57 -2.65
C ARG A 165 -8.46 -9.87 -1.18
N TYR A 166 -8.36 -8.86 -0.33
CA TYR A 166 -8.33 -9.03 1.12
C TYR A 166 -9.51 -8.36 1.86
N ALA A 167 -10.57 -7.95 1.15
CA ALA A 167 -11.73 -7.22 1.71
C ALA A 167 -12.34 -7.90 2.94
N ASP A 168 -12.49 -9.23 2.91
CA ASP A 168 -13.14 -9.99 3.97
C ASP A 168 -12.16 -10.66 4.95
N ARG A 169 -10.88 -10.25 4.88
CA ARG A 169 -9.85 -10.84 5.73
C ARG A 169 -9.79 -10.14 7.09
N PRO A 170 -10.17 -10.83 8.17
CA PRO A 170 -10.18 -10.23 9.50
C PRO A 170 -8.80 -9.87 10.01
N GLU A 171 -7.74 -10.39 9.40
CA GLU A 171 -6.35 -10.04 9.70
C GLU A 171 -6.02 -8.61 9.24
N ILE A 172 -6.65 -8.11 8.18
CA ILE A 172 -6.41 -6.74 7.70
C ILE A 172 -7.13 -5.75 8.60
N LEU A 173 -6.37 -4.93 9.30
CA LEU A 173 -6.88 -3.90 10.19
C LEU A 173 -7.11 -2.59 9.45
N ALA A 174 -6.17 -2.21 8.61
CA ALA A 174 -6.23 -0.97 7.85
C ALA A 174 -5.35 -1.01 6.60
N TRP A 175 -5.75 -0.25 5.61
CA TRP A 175 -4.96 0.15 4.47
C TRP A 175 -4.30 1.49 4.75
N GLU A 176 -3.07 1.69 4.34
CA GLU A 176 -2.45 3.01 4.24
C GLU A 176 -2.03 3.26 2.79
N TYR A 177 -2.06 4.51 2.36
CA TYR A 177 -1.55 4.86 1.03
C TYR A 177 -0.12 4.36 0.82
N GLY A 178 0.68 4.38 1.87
CA GLY A 178 2.05 3.88 1.86
C GLY A 178 2.85 4.38 3.05
N ASN A 179 4.17 4.46 2.90
CA ASN A 179 5.04 5.06 3.89
C ASN A 179 5.69 6.31 3.31
N GLU A 180 5.47 7.45 3.98
CA GLU A 180 6.08 8.74 3.65
C GLU A 180 5.90 9.15 2.17
N GLN A 181 4.68 9.01 1.66
CA GLN A 181 4.34 9.24 0.25
C GLN A 181 4.65 10.65 -0.22
N ASN A 182 4.45 11.63 0.64
CA ASN A 182 4.75 13.03 0.36
C ASN A 182 6.25 13.33 0.18
N CYS A 183 7.13 12.36 0.49
CA CYS A 183 8.57 12.41 0.20
C CYS A 183 8.96 11.73 -1.12
N ALA A 184 7.99 11.09 -1.81
CA ALA A 184 8.28 10.24 -2.97
C ALA A 184 8.59 11.01 -4.25
N ASP A 185 7.95 12.15 -4.42
CA ASP A 185 8.05 13.01 -5.60
C ASP A 185 7.56 14.43 -5.28
N SER A 186 7.80 15.37 -6.18
CA SER A 186 7.23 16.71 -6.07
C SER A 186 5.73 16.69 -6.36
N CYS A 187 4.94 17.35 -5.54
CA CYS A 187 3.53 17.59 -5.78
C CYS A 187 3.33 19.04 -6.23
N ALA A 188 2.62 19.25 -7.34
CA ALA A 188 2.54 20.54 -7.98
C ALA A 188 1.65 21.56 -7.24
N SER A 189 0.61 21.06 -6.54
CA SER A 189 -0.34 21.91 -5.81
C SER A 189 -1.14 21.10 -4.78
N PRO A 190 -1.84 21.76 -3.84
CA PRO A 190 -2.78 21.10 -2.92
C PRO A 190 -3.87 20.31 -3.66
N GLU A 191 -4.39 20.84 -4.77
CA GLU A 191 -5.42 20.18 -5.57
C GLU A 191 -4.89 18.89 -6.21
N THR A 192 -3.62 18.86 -6.62
CA THR A 192 -2.98 17.64 -7.14
C THR A 192 -2.90 16.58 -6.04
N ALA A 193 -2.52 16.96 -4.82
CA ALA A 193 -2.50 16.07 -3.67
C ALA A 193 -3.91 15.57 -3.34
N TRP A 194 -4.89 16.46 -3.28
CA TRP A 194 -6.29 16.13 -3.01
C TRP A 194 -6.85 15.12 -4.02
N VAL A 195 -6.65 15.36 -5.33
CA VAL A 195 -7.10 14.44 -6.39
C VAL A 195 -6.45 13.07 -6.24
N TRP A 196 -5.14 13.02 -5.97
CA TRP A 196 -4.40 11.78 -5.77
C TRP A 196 -4.94 10.99 -4.57
N LEU A 197 -5.09 11.63 -3.42
CA LEU A 197 -5.61 11.01 -2.20
C LEU A 197 -7.01 10.42 -2.41
N HIS A 198 -7.92 11.22 -2.98
CA HIS A 198 -9.30 10.82 -3.19
C HIS A 198 -9.46 9.74 -4.27
N ALA A 199 -8.65 9.78 -5.33
CA ALA A 199 -8.66 8.74 -6.35
C ALA A 199 -8.28 7.37 -5.78
N LEU A 200 -7.22 7.32 -4.97
CA LEU A 200 -6.79 6.07 -4.33
C LEU A 200 -7.77 5.61 -3.23
N ALA A 201 -8.30 6.54 -2.42
CA ALA A 201 -9.32 6.21 -1.44
C ALA A 201 -10.58 5.63 -2.10
N ALA A 202 -11.02 6.20 -3.21
CA ALA A 202 -12.17 5.71 -3.95
C ALA A 202 -11.97 4.27 -4.43
N GLU A 203 -10.80 3.94 -4.96
CA GLU A 203 -10.48 2.57 -5.40
C GLU A 203 -10.48 1.57 -4.24
N MET A 204 -9.90 1.93 -3.12
CA MET A 204 -9.90 1.08 -1.93
C MET A 204 -11.31 0.90 -1.36
N ARG A 205 -12.07 1.99 -1.21
CA ARG A 205 -13.44 1.94 -0.64
C ARG A 205 -14.44 1.22 -1.52
N LEU A 206 -14.32 1.31 -2.86
CA LEU A 206 -15.17 0.56 -3.79
C LEU A 206 -14.92 -0.95 -3.69
N SER A 207 -13.69 -1.35 -3.37
CA SER A 207 -13.29 -2.75 -3.32
C SER A 207 -13.39 -3.35 -1.91
N ASP A 208 -13.16 -2.53 -0.89
CA ASP A 208 -13.21 -2.90 0.52
C ASP A 208 -13.80 -1.74 1.35
N PRO A 209 -15.13 -1.63 1.39
CA PRO A 209 -15.79 -0.54 2.13
C PRO A 209 -15.70 -0.69 3.65
N ALA A 210 -15.25 -1.83 4.14
CA ALA A 210 -15.26 -2.18 5.56
C ALA A 210 -13.95 -1.85 6.28
N THR A 211 -12.83 -1.83 5.58
CA THR A 211 -11.51 -1.62 6.17
C THR A 211 -11.16 -0.14 6.19
N SER A 212 -10.60 0.32 7.31
CA SER A 212 -10.19 1.71 7.48
C SER A 212 -8.98 2.07 6.63
N ILE A 213 -8.91 3.33 6.20
CA ILE A 213 -7.80 3.89 5.43
C ILE A 213 -7.04 4.90 6.29
N GLY A 214 -5.71 4.73 6.38
CA GLY A 214 -4.79 5.65 7.05
C GLY A 214 -3.93 6.44 6.08
N SER A 215 -3.33 7.54 6.55
CA SER A 215 -2.55 8.45 5.69
C SER A 215 -1.17 7.91 5.32
N GLY A 216 -0.37 7.46 6.28
CA GLY A 216 1.01 7.02 6.06
C GLY A 216 1.97 8.13 5.62
N MET A 217 1.74 9.39 6.01
CA MET A 217 2.51 10.56 5.58
C MET A 217 3.70 10.86 6.49
N HIS A 218 4.75 11.44 5.92
CA HIS A 218 5.87 11.98 6.68
C HIS A 218 5.52 13.37 7.20
N GLY A 219 5.10 13.46 8.46
CA GLY A 219 4.73 14.71 9.09
C GLY A 219 3.54 15.40 8.41
N LEU A 220 2.55 15.73 9.19
CA LEU A 220 1.39 16.50 8.73
C LEU A 220 1.56 17.94 9.13
N ARG A 221 1.57 18.86 8.16
CA ARG A 221 1.55 20.29 8.42
C ARG A 221 0.12 20.77 8.46
N SER A 222 -0.18 21.67 9.39
CA SER A 222 -1.50 22.31 9.47
C SER A 222 -1.75 23.23 8.28
N ILE A 223 -0.69 23.82 7.74
CA ILE A 223 -0.75 24.77 6.61
C ILE A 223 0.14 24.23 5.49
N PRO A 224 -0.42 23.95 4.32
CA PRO A 224 0.35 23.59 3.12
C PRO A 224 1.33 24.71 2.72
N SER A 225 2.40 24.34 2.04
CA SER A 225 3.35 25.28 1.42
C SER A 225 3.74 24.77 0.05
N ASP A 226 4.36 25.62 -0.79
CA ASP A 226 4.77 25.24 -2.14
C ASP A 226 5.70 24.02 -2.18
N ALA A 227 6.56 23.85 -1.14
CA ALA A 227 7.43 22.68 -1.02
C ALA A 227 6.69 21.44 -0.47
N HIS A 228 5.59 21.66 0.26
CA HIS A 228 4.78 20.62 0.89
C HIS A 228 3.30 20.99 0.79
N PRO A 229 2.65 20.72 -0.35
CA PRO A 229 1.27 21.13 -0.60
C PRO A 229 0.22 20.36 0.21
N TRP A 230 0.63 19.32 0.93
CA TRP A 230 -0.24 18.44 1.70
C TRP A 230 -0.40 18.95 3.13
N GLY A 231 -1.62 19.18 3.54
CA GLY A 231 -1.96 19.58 4.90
C GLY A 231 -2.74 18.50 5.63
N ILE A 232 -2.97 18.74 6.92
CA ILE A 232 -3.81 17.87 7.75
C ILE A 232 -5.22 17.77 7.18
N ALA A 233 -5.79 18.88 6.71
CA ALA A 233 -7.14 18.94 6.16
C ALA A 233 -7.29 18.00 4.93
N ASP A 234 -6.33 18.06 3.99
CA ASP A 234 -6.37 17.23 2.78
C ASP A 234 -6.35 15.74 3.11
N ASN A 235 -5.49 15.36 4.07
CA ASN A 235 -5.41 13.98 4.51
C ASN A 235 -6.64 13.55 5.31
N ALA A 236 -7.11 14.37 6.25
CA ALA A 236 -8.25 14.05 7.12
C ALA A 236 -9.56 13.88 6.34
N ASP A 237 -9.71 14.57 5.20
CA ASP A 237 -10.87 14.43 4.33
C ASP A 237 -10.90 13.11 3.56
N ALA A 238 -9.73 12.56 3.24
CA ALA A 238 -9.59 11.34 2.43
C ALA A 238 -9.49 10.05 3.26
N VAL A 239 -9.15 10.11 4.56
CA VAL A 239 -8.82 8.94 5.39
C VAL A 239 -9.69 8.84 6.64
N ASP A 240 -9.66 7.67 7.29
CA ASP A 240 -10.38 7.41 8.53
C ASP A 240 -9.53 7.73 9.77
N PHE A 241 -8.20 7.68 9.63
CA PHE A 241 -7.24 8.05 10.69
C PHE A 241 -5.93 8.59 10.09
N LEU A 242 -5.24 9.38 10.88
CA LEU A 242 -3.96 9.99 10.50
C LEU A 242 -2.80 9.22 11.16
N THR A 243 -1.72 9.04 10.41
CA THR A 243 -0.47 8.40 10.85
C THR A 243 0.72 9.21 10.39
#